data_f7bb5936dd4672cbe61ded6936586425
#
_entry.id   f7bb5936dd4672cbe61ded6936586425
#
_cell.length_a   1.000
_cell.length_b   1.000
_cell.length_c   1.000
_cell.angle_alpha   90.00
_cell.angle_beta   90.00
_cell.angle_gamma   90.00
#
_symmetry.space_group_name_H-M   'P 1'
#
loop_
_entity.id
_entity.type
_entity.pdbx_description
1 polymer ?
#
loop_
_entity_poly.entity_id
_entity_poly.type
_entity_poly.pdbx_seq_one_letter_code
_entity_poly.pdbx_strand_id
1 'polypeptide(L)'
;MDDGNPRATAVIVADRRGRAASLATAVLVERLSARHRVTVVDLAGFGIAMTGPERRAYESDEPILDAGVRSSAEAVARAAVLAFVTPLQSSGLSAPVKGWLDRVLVPGVGFEIGDDGRMRPGLGHVQRLISVTVDDRSRLRRLREGDSARRVISRALRLVCGWSTRSSWIRIGSGASAAEISDAVTGAARRW
;
A
#
# COMPACT_ATOMS: atom_id res chain seq x y z
N MET A 1 -7.44 -30.90 4.64
CA MET A 1 -5.99 -31.18 4.72
C MET A 1 -5.29 -29.87 4.50
N ASP A 2 -4.68 -29.31 5.52
CA ASP A 2 -3.90 -28.06 5.43
C ASP A 2 -2.48 -28.52 5.06
N ASP A 3 -2.07 -28.27 3.84
CA ASP A 3 -0.83 -28.83 3.23
C ASP A 3 0.48 -28.30 3.83
N GLY A 4 0.49 -27.81 5.06
CA GLY A 4 1.72 -27.44 5.78
C GLY A 4 2.62 -26.38 5.10
N ASN A 5 2.21 -25.85 3.94
CA ASN A 5 2.94 -24.80 3.25
C ASN A 5 2.53 -23.43 3.84
N PRO A 6 3.44 -22.64 4.44
CA PRO A 6 3.09 -21.35 5.01
C PRO A 6 2.49 -20.46 3.92
N ARG A 7 1.21 -20.09 4.09
CA ARG A 7 0.54 -19.18 3.16
C ARG A 7 1.35 -17.90 3.04
N ALA A 8 1.57 -17.45 1.81
CA ALA A 8 2.23 -16.19 1.55
C ALA A 8 1.48 -15.02 2.24
N THR A 9 2.19 -14.03 2.72
CA THR A 9 1.61 -12.91 3.46
C THR A 9 1.11 -11.84 2.50
N ALA A 10 -0.09 -11.32 2.77
CA ALA A 10 -0.63 -10.12 2.16
C ALA A 10 -0.74 -9.01 3.22
N VAL A 11 -0.25 -7.83 2.92
CA VAL A 11 -0.36 -6.64 3.78
C VAL A 11 -1.30 -5.64 3.14
N ILE A 12 -2.31 -5.19 3.88
CA ILE A 12 -3.25 -4.15 3.48
C ILE A 12 -2.98 -2.91 4.32
N VAL A 13 -2.49 -1.85 3.69
CA VAL A 13 -2.29 -0.53 4.30
C VAL A 13 -3.55 0.30 4.03
N ALA A 14 -4.32 0.60 5.06
CA ALA A 14 -5.65 1.14 4.91
C ALA A 14 -5.87 2.45 5.68
N ASP A 15 -6.15 3.51 4.93
CA ASP A 15 -6.83 4.69 5.47
C ASP A 15 -8.35 4.45 5.37
N ARG A 16 -8.92 3.98 6.47
CA ARG A 16 -10.32 3.54 6.54
C ARG A 16 -11.33 4.66 6.75
N ARG A 17 -10.93 5.91 6.62
CA ARG A 17 -11.85 7.03 6.75
C ARG A 17 -12.92 6.99 5.66
N GLY A 18 -14.17 6.98 6.11
CA GLY A 18 -15.34 6.86 5.26
C GLY A 18 -15.78 5.42 4.99
N ARG A 19 -17.09 5.26 4.73
CA ARG A 19 -17.75 3.96 4.54
C ARG A 19 -17.13 3.13 3.41
N ALA A 20 -16.90 3.74 2.26
CA ALA A 20 -16.38 3.02 1.08
C ALA A 20 -14.96 2.45 1.31
N ALA A 21 -14.07 3.20 1.98
CA ALA A 21 -12.72 2.72 2.30
C ALA A 21 -12.77 1.56 3.33
N SER A 22 -13.63 1.64 4.33
CA SER A 22 -13.85 0.55 5.29
C SER A 22 -14.40 -0.71 4.61
N LEU A 23 -15.40 -0.57 3.74
CA LEU A 23 -15.93 -1.69 2.94
C LEU A 23 -14.88 -2.28 2.00
N ALA A 24 -14.11 -1.44 1.31
CA ALA A 24 -13.04 -1.91 0.42
C ALA A 24 -11.98 -2.71 1.18
N THR A 25 -11.63 -2.27 2.39
CA THR A 25 -10.71 -3.01 3.26
C THR A 25 -11.29 -4.38 3.61
N ALA A 26 -12.54 -4.45 4.02
CA ALA A 26 -13.21 -5.71 4.35
C ALA A 26 -13.25 -6.68 3.17
N VAL A 27 -13.62 -6.20 1.98
CA VAL A 27 -13.63 -6.99 0.74
C VAL A 27 -12.23 -7.52 0.40
N LEU A 28 -11.20 -6.69 0.53
CA LEU A 28 -9.81 -7.12 0.29
C LEU A 28 -9.37 -8.19 1.30
N VAL A 29 -9.71 -8.02 2.58
CA VAL A 29 -9.41 -9.03 3.62
C VAL A 29 -10.06 -10.35 3.24
N GLU A 30 -11.36 -10.37 2.95
CA GLU A 30 -12.08 -11.58 2.55
C GLU A 30 -11.42 -12.26 1.34
N ARG A 31 -11.16 -11.51 0.29
CA ARG A 31 -10.60 -12.06 -0.96
C ARG A 31 -9.16 -12.56 -0.83
N LEU A 32 -8.32 -11.84 -0.10
CA LEU A 32 -6.93 -12.23 0.08
C LEU A 32 -6.77 -13.37 1.08
N SER A 33 -7.63 -13.45 2.11
CA SER A 33 -7.58 -14.51 3.12
C SER A 33 -7.80 -15.92 2.56
N ALA A 34 -8.44 -16.03 1.38
CA ALA A 34 -8.61 -17.31 0.70
C ALA A 34 -7.26 -17.97 0.33
N ARG A 35 -6.19 -17.17 0.11
CA ARG A 35 -4.89 -17.66 -0.38
C ARG A 35 -3.68 -17.16 0.41
N HIS A 36 -3.86 -16.15 1.26
CA HIS A 36 -2.78 -15.45 1.97
C HIS A 36 -3.09 -15.35 3.46
N ARG A 37 -2.05 -15.23 4.27
CA ARG A 37 -2.19 -14.70 5.62
C ARG A 37 -2.28 -13.17 5.51
N VAL A 38 -3.40 -12.58 5.92
CA VAL A 38 -3.64 -11.15 5.77
C VAL A 38 -3.29 -10.39 7.05
N THR A 39 -2.50 -9.34 6.90
CA THR A 39 -2.24 -8.34 7.94
C THR A 39 -2.82 -7.01 7.48
N VAL A 40 -3.64 -6.38 8.31
CA VAL A 40 -4.17 -5.03 8.06
C VAL A 40 -3.41 -4.03 8.91
N VAL A 41 -2.76 -3.07 8.25
CA VAL A 41 -2.19 -1.89 8.88
C VAL A 41 -3.23 -0.78 8.80
N ASP A 42 -3.96 -0.58 9.89
CA ASP A 42 -4.94 0.51 9.99
C ASP A 42 -4.20 1.82 10.30
N LEU A 43 -4.38 2.80 9.44
CA LEU A 43 -3.73 4.10 9.57
C LEU A 43 -4.47 5.08 10.50
N ALA A 44 -5.57 4.65 11.13
CA ALA A 44 -6.20 5.43 12.19
C ALA A 44 -5.21 5.58 13.37
N GLY A 45 -4.83 6.81 13.66
CA GLY A 45 -3.84 7.09 14.71
C GLY A 45 -2.37 6.86 14.30
N PHE A 46 -2.09 6.43 13.07
CA PHE A 46 -0.71 6.36 12.58
C PHE A 46 -0.13 7.78 12.41
N GLY A 47 1.03 8.02 12.99
CA GLY A 47 1.70 9.32 12.90
C GLY A 47 2.01 9.70 11.45
N ILE A 48 1.43 10.82 10.99
CA ILE A 48 1.49 11.24 9.58
C ILE A 48 2.88 11.74 9.18
N ALA A 49 3.59 12.38 10.10
CA ALA A 49 4.86 13.00 9.81
C ALA A 49 6.02 12.25 10.47
N MET A 50 7.11 12.14 9.73
CA MET A 50 8.38 11.72 10.29
C MET A 50 8.84 12.71 11.37
N THR A 51 9.17 12.22 12.53
CA THR A 51 9.64 13.03 13.66
C THR A 51 11.06 13.57 13.43
N GLY A 52 11.47 14.56 14.20
CA GLY A 52 12.84 15.09 14.14
C GLY A 52 13.90 14.01 14.41
N PRO A 53 13.78 13.17 15.44
CA PRO A 53 14.66 12.02 15.63
C PRO A 53 14.70 11.04 14.47
N GLU A 54 13.56 10.61 13.94
CA GLU A 54 13.49 9.72 12.77
C GLU A 54 14.17 10.32 11.54
N ARG A 55 14.00 11.62 11.33
CA ARG A 55 14.67 12.31 10.22
C ARG A 55 16.19 12.30 10.35
N ARG A 56 16.72 12.46 11.57
CA ARG A 56 18.16 12.38 11.82
C ARG A 56 18.70 10.95 11.69
N ALA A 57 17.88 9.95 12.04
CA ALA A 57 18.24 8.54 11.94
C ALA A 57 18.05 7.94 10.56
N TYR A 58 17.49 8.69 9.60
CA TYR A 58 17.07 8.18 8.29
C TYR A 58 18.18 7.45 7.50
N GLU A 59 19.41 7.92 7.63
CA GLU A 59 20.60 7.34 6.97
C GLU A 59 21.44 6.48 7.93
N SER A 60 20.94 6.19 9.14
CA SER A 60 21.61 5.31 10.10
C SER A 60 21.21 3.84 9.89
N ASP A 61 21.92 2.94 10.59
CA ASP A 61 21.61 1.50 10.59
C ASP A 61 20.24 1.18 11.23
N GLU A 62 19.69 2.10 12.03
CA GLU A 62 18.38 1.99 12.67
C GLU A 62 17.48 3.18 12.34
N PRO A 63 16.99 3.32 11.10
CA PRO A 63 16.17 4.46 10.68
C PRO A 63 14.76 4.47 11.31
N ILE A 64 14.26 3.33 11.80
CA ILE A 64 12.92 3.18 12.36
C ILE A 64 12.97 3.14 13.88
N LEU A 65 12.51 4.22 14.52
CA LEU A 65 12.51 4.37 15.98
C LEU A 65 11.15 4.01 16.62
N ASP A 66 10.06 4.21 15.89
CA ASP A 66 8.69 3.97 16.36
C ASP A 66 8.33 2.49 16.26
N ALA A 67 7.77 1.89 17.33
CA ALA A 67 7.42 0.48 17.36
C ALA A 67 6.30 0.10 16.37
N GLY A 68 5.31 0.97 16.16
CA GLY A 68 4.23 0.73 15.20
C GLY A 68 4.73 0.77 13.75
N VAL A 69 5.67 1.67 13.46
CA VAL A 69 6.35 1.74 12.16
C VAL A 69 7.20 0.50 11.94
N ARG A 70 7.94 0.04 12.97
CA ARG A 70 8.74 -1.20 12.91
C ARG A 70 7.87 -2.42 12.63
N SER A 71 6.75 -2.58 13.34
CA SER A 71 5.80 -3.66 13.07
C SER A 71 5.26 -3.66 11.63
N SER A 72 4.99 -2.46 11.09
CA SER A 72 4.59 -2.31 9.67
C SER A 72 5.72 -2.71 8.71
N ALA A 73 6.95 -2.30 8.98
CA ALA A 73 8.13 -2.65 8.18
C ALA A 73 8.38 -4.17 8.15
N GLU A 74 8.29 -4.83 9.32
CA GLU A 74 8.41 -6.28 9.43
C GLU A 74 7.31 -7.03 8.66
N ALA A 75 6.07 -6.50 8.68
CA ALA A 75 4.97 -7.08 7.91
C ALA A 75 5.25 -6.99 6.41
N VAL A 76 5.68 -5.83 5.93
CA VAL A 76 5.98 -5.59 4.51
C VAL A 76 7.19 -6.39 4.03
N ALA A 77 8.20 -6.57 4.85
CA ALA A 77 9.39 -7.37 4.53
C ALA A 77 9.06 -8.85 4.21
N ARG A 78 7.88 -9.33 4.58
CA ARG A 78 7.41 -10.70 4.31
C ARG A 78 6.24 -10.77 3.34
N ALA A 79 5.83 -9.64 2.76
CA ALA A 79 4.61 -9.54 1.97
C ALA A 79 4.82 -9.99 0.52
N ALA A 80 4.10 -11.00 0.05
CA ALA A 80 4.00 -11.31 -1.38
C ALA A 80 2.99 -10.37 -2.09
N VAL A 81 2.01 -9.85 -1.34
CA VAL A 81 1.01 -8.89 -1.82
C VAL A 81 1.01 -7.66 -0.93
N LEU A 82 1.12 -6.48 -1.53
CA LEU A 82 0.98 -5.20 -0.86
C LEU A 82 -0.25 -4.47 -1.44
N ALA A 83 -1.22 -4.20 -0.59
CA ALA A 83 -2.45 -3.52 -0.98
C ALA A 83 -2.60 -2.19 -0.26
N PHE A 84 -3.12 -1.19 -0.96
CA PHE A 84 -3.44 0.13 -0.40
C PHE A 84 -4.92 0.42 -0.55
N VAL A 85 -5.54 0.91 0.51
CA VAL A 85 -6.88 1.50 0.47
C VAL A 85 -6.77 2.95 0.91
N THR A 86 -7.14 3.87 0.03
CA THR A 86 -6.99 5.30 0.29
C THR A 86 -8.12 6.12 -0.29
N PRO A 87 -8.80 6.95 0.50
CA PRO A 87 -9.58 8.04 -0.04
C PRO A 87 -8.64 9.08 -0.66
N LEU A 88 -8.99 9.59 -1.84
CA LEU A 88 -8.20 10.67 -2.44
C LEU A 88 -8.48 12.00 -1.72
N GLN A 89 -7.42 12.74 -1.47
CA GLN A 89 -7.47 14.09 -0.95
C GLN A 89 -6.72 15.04 -1.87
N SER A 90 -7.37 16.13 -2.26
CA SER A 90 -6.76 17.10 -3.18
C SER A 90 -6.07 16.45 -4.38
N SER A 91 -6.74 15.46 -4.99
CA SER A 91 -6.24 14.67 -6.14
C SER A 91 -5.02 13.79 -5.86
N GLY A 92 -4.57 13.69 -4.59
CA GLY A 92 -3.40 12.92 -4.17
C GLY A 92 -3.73 11.80 -3.18
N LEU A 93 -2.69 11.14 -2.71
CA LEU A 93 -2.79 10.19 -1.60
C LEU A 93 -3.25 10.92 -0.34
N SER A 94 -3.99 10.20 0.50
CA SER A 94 -4.30 10.71 1.83
C SER A 94 -3.02 10.87 2.66
N ALA A 95 -3.01 11.87 3.55
CA ALA A 95 -1.85 12.15 4.38
C ALA A 95 -1.38 10.95 5.23
N PRO A 96 -2.27 10.12 5.83
CA PRO A 96 -1.84 8.91 6.52
C PRO A 96 -1.11 7.91 5.63
N VAL A 97 -1.60 7.67 4.40
CA VAL A 97 -0.92 6.77 3.46
C VAL A 97 0.44 7.34 3.06
N LYS A 98 0.51 8.65 2.78
CA LYS A 98 1.80 9.28 2.47
C LYS A 98 2.78 9.19 3.64
N GLY A 99 2.31 9.47 4.86
CA GLY A 99 3.13 9.37 6.07
C GLY A 99 3.63 7.94 6.33
N TRP A 100 2.78 6.94 6.06
CA TRP A 100 3.18 5.54 6.13
C TRP A 100 4.30 5.23 5.13
N LEU A 101 4.16 5.67 3.88
CA LEU A 101 5.20 5.48 2.85
C LEU A 101 6.54 6.09 3.27
N ASP A 102 6.51 7.30 3.81
CA ASP A 102 7.71 8.04 4.19
C ASP A 102 8.43 7.44 5.42
N ARG A 103 7.68 6.84 6.35
CA ARG A 103 8.22 6.31 7.61
C ARG A 103 8.58 4.83 7.54
N VAL A 104 7.89 4.05 6.68
CA VAL A 104 8.10 2.60 6.58
C VAL A 104 9.06 2.24 5.46
N LEU A 105 8.97 2.91 4.30
CA LEU A 105 9.81 2.60 3.15
C LEU A 105 11.15 3.38 3.20
N VAL A 106 11.84 3.26 4.29
CA VAL A 106 13.16 3.85 4.55
C VAL A 106 14.28 2.93 4.02
N PRO A 107 15.55 3.38 3.99
CA PRO A 107 16.71 2.52 3.70
C PRO A 107 16.70 1.25 4.56
N GLY A 108 17.07 0.11 4.00
CA GLY A 108 17.01 -1.19 4.66
C GLY A 108 15.64 -1.87 4.66
N VAL A 109 14.55 -1.16 4.28
CA VAL A 109 13.21 -1.73 4.15
C VAL A 109 12.67 -1.56 2.73
N GLY A 110 12.46 -0.32 2.29
CA GLY A 110 11.93 -0.04 0.95
C GLY A 110 12.98 -0.18 -0.13
N PHE A 111 14.20 0.15 0.16
CA PHE A 111 15.34 0.11 -0.77
C PHE A 111 16.66 0.00 -0.01
N GLU A 112 17.69 -0.40 -0.74
CA GLU A 112 19.07 -0.42 -0.28
C GLU A 112 19.90 0.50 -1.17
N ILE A 113 20.93 1.11 -0.62
CA ILE A 113 21.94 1.86 -1.37
C ILE A 113 23.19 0.98 -1.40
N GLY A 114 23.54 0.51 -2.59
CA GLY A 114 24.74 -0.31 -2.77
C GLY A 114 26.01 0.52 -2.64
N ASP A 115 27.17 -0.15 -2.52
CA ASP A 115 28.49 0.49 -2.45
C ASP A 115 28.80 1.35 -3.70
N ASP A 116 28.12 1.06 -4.81
CA ASP A 116 28.17 1.82 -6.07
C ASP A 116 27.27 3.07 -6.07
N GLY A 117 26.62 3.39 -4.94
CA GLY A 117 25.68 4.50 -4.77
C GLY A 117 24.34 4.29 -5.49
N ARG A 118 24.09 3.11 -6.05
CA ARG A 118 22.84 2.82 -6.75
C ARG A 118 21.79 2.29 -5.80
N MET A 119 20.57 2.79 -5.96
CA MET A 119 19.40 2.30 -5.23
C MET A 119 18.97 0.94 -5.80
N ARG A 120 18.75 -0.03 -4.90
CA ARG A 120 18.23 -1.37 -5.20
C ARG A 120 16.88 -1.58 -4.52
N PRO A 121 15.93 -2.29 -5.15
CA PRO A 121 14.63 -2.57 -4.53
C PRO A 121 14.79 -3.42 -3.27
N GLY A 122 14.29 -2.93 -2.13
CA GLY A 122 14.23 -3.71 -0.87
C GLY A 122 13.02 -4.65 -0.81
N LEU A 123 11.97 -4.36 -1.60
CA LEU A 123 10.72 -5.13 -1.65
C LEU A 123 10.60 -5.95 -2.94
N GLY A 124 11.71 -6.41 -3.52
CA GLY A 124 11.72 -7.20 -4.76
C GLY A 124 10.94 -8.52 -4.69
N HIS A 125 10.65 -9.01 -3.49
CA HIS A 125 9.82 -10.20 -3.22
C HIS A 125 8.31 -9.94 -3.35
N VAL A 126 7.86 -8.67 -3.39
CA VAL A 126 6.46 -8.31 -3.59
C VAL A 126 6.05 -8.61 -5.03
N GLN A 127 5.18 -9.59 -5.20
CA GLN A 127 4.70 -10.03 -6.51
C GLN A 127 3.55 -9.18 -7.04
N ARG A 128 2.73 -8.62 -6.12
CA ARG A 128 1.52 -7.88 -6.46
C ARG A 128 1.37 -6.61 -5.66
N LEU A 129 1.01 -5.55 -6.36
CA LEU A 129 0.67 -4.26 -5.81
C LEU A 129 -0.78 -3.93 -6.18
N ILE A 130 -1.65 -3.81 -5.18
CA ILE A 130 -3.07 -3.53 -5.37
C ILE A 130 -3.35 -2.14 -4.80
N SER A 131 -4.07 -1.30 -5.53
CA SER A 131 -4.51 -0.01 -5.00
C SER A 131 -5.99 0.19 -5.22
N VAL A 132 -6.73 0.37 -4.14
CA VAL A 132 -8.13 0.77 -4.15
C VAL A 132 -8.21 2.23 -3.71
N THR A 133 -8.71 3.09 -4.61
CA THR A 133 -8.91 4.51 -4.31
C THR A 133 -10.39 4.86 -4.29
N VAL A 134 -10.79 5.60 -3.26
CA VAL A 134 -12.11 6.23 -3.22
C VAL A 134 -12.00 7.60 -3.88
N ASP A 135 -12.68 7.78 -5.03
CA ASP A 135 -12.52 8.95 -5.89
C ASP A 135 -13.83 9.30 -6.59
N ASP A 136 -14.48 10.35 -6.14
CA ASP A 136 -15.75 10.85 -6.70
C ASP A 136 -15.56 11.88 -7.83
N ARG A 137 -14.32 12.17 -8.22
CA ARG A 137 -14.07 13.12 -9.31
C ARG A 137 -14.63 12.64 -10.64
N SER A 138 -15.25 13.53 -11.36
CA SER A 138 -15.70 13.25 -12.74
C SER A 138 -14.50 12.88 -13.66
N ARG A 139 -14.80 12.19 -14.75
CA ARG A 139 -13.77 11.82 -15.75
C ARG A 139 -13.01 13.04 -16.27
N LEU A 140 -13.73 14.13 -16.54
CA LEU A 140 -13.13 15.37 -17.04
C LEU A 140 -12.21 16.02 -16.00
N ARG A 141 -12.62 16.05 -14.74
CA ARG A 141 -11.82 16.58 -13.64
C ARG A 141 -10.52 15.77 -13.47
N ARG A 142 -10.61 14.44 -13.51
CA ARG A 142 -9.41 13.56 -13.46
C ARG A 142 -8.45 13.80 -14.61
N LEU A 143 -8.98 14.05 -15.81
CA LEU A 143 -8.15 14.34 -16.98
C LEU A 143 -7.37 15.65 -16.81
N ARG A 144 -8.00 16.67 -16.23
CA ARG A 144 -7.39 18.00 -15.99
C ARG A 144 -6.38 17.98 -14.82
N GLU A 145 -6.76 17.38 -13.70
CA GLU A 145 -5.94 17.38 -12.47
C GLU A 145 -4.88 16.28 -12.47
N GLY A 146 -5.00 15.30 -13.36
CA GLY A 146 -4.16 14.10 -13.36
C GLY A 146 -4.49 13.14 -12.24
N ASP A 147 -3.67 12.10 -12.10
CA ASP A 147 -3.80 11.04 -11.10
C ASP A 147 -2.45 10.84 -10.38
N SER A 148 -2.15 11.76 -9.47
CA SER A 148 -0.89 11.74 -8.72
C SER A 148 -0.81 10.52 -7.79
N ALA A 149 -1.92 10.10 -7.18
CA ALA A 149 -1.98 8.91 -6.34
C ALA A 149 -1.60 7.65 -7.12
N ARG A 150 -2.15 7.49 -8.33
CA ARG A 150 -1.81 6.38 -9.20
C ARG A 150 -0.33 6.41 -9.60
N ARG A 151 0.22 7.59 -9.89
CA ARG A 151 1.64 7.74 -10.23
C ARG A 151 2.55 7.31 -9.10
N VAL A 152 2.25 7.72 -7.85
CA VAL A 152 3.04 7.32 -6.68
C VAL A 152 2.97 5.81 -6.47
N ILE A 153 1.76 5.23 -6.39
CA ILE A 153 1.61 3.80 -6.11
C ILE A 153 2.10 2.94 -7.29
N SER A 154 1.77 3.29 -8.53
CA SER A 154 2.09 2.43 -9.68
C SER A 154 3.51 2.59 -10.20
N ARG A 155 4.15 3.74 -10.00
CA ARG A 155 5.50 4.01 -10.52
C ARG A 155 6.54 4.05 -9.42
N ALA A 156 6.36 4.92 -8.40
CA ALA A 156 7.35 5.07 -7.34
C ALA A 156 7.50 3.79 -6.52
N LEU A 157 6.38 3.13 -6.13
CA LEU A 157 6.46 1.85 -5.42
C LEU A 157 7.01 0.71 -6.29
N ARG A 158 6.85 0.77 -7.60
CA ARG A 158 7.48 -0.21 -8.50
C ARG A 158 9.01 -0.13 -8.48
N LEU A 159 9.59 1.03 -8.19
CA LEU A 159 11.03 1.16 -8.02
C LEU A 159 11.53 0.41 -6.79
N VAL A 160 10.74 0.36 -5.72
CA VAL A 160 11.10 -0.36 -4.50
C VAL A 160 10.65 -1.84 -4.51
N CYS A 161 9.62 -2.20 -5.29
CA CYS A 161 9.15 -3.57 -5.44
C CYS A 161 9.78 -4.33 -6.63
N GLY A 162 10.42 -3.62 -7.60
CA GLY A 162 10.99 -4.25 -8.79
C GLY A 162 10.05 -4.28 -9.99
N TRP A 163 10.63 -4.53 -11.16
CA TRP A 163 9.94 -4.46 -12.45
C TRP A 163 8.97 -5.62 -12.71
N SER A 164 9.18 -6.77 -12.08
CA SER A 164 8.32 -7.96 -12.19
C SER A 164 7.02 -7.84 -11.41
N THR A 165 6.91 -6.88 -10.48
CA THR A 165 5.72 -6.67 -9.66
C THR A 165 4.53 -6.27 -10.51
N ARG A 166 3.45 -7.05 -10.47
CA ARG A 166 2.19 -6.73 -11.15
C ARG A 166 1.38 -5.73 -10.34
N SER A 167 0.89 -4.68 -10.98
CA SER A 167 0.10 -3.65 -10.29
C SER A 167 -1.34 -3.57 -10.82
N SER A 168 -2.30 -3.45 -9.91
CA SER A 168 -3.71 -3.26 -10.19
C SER A 168 -4.22 -1.98 -9.55
N TRP A 169 -4.93 -1.18 -10.33
CA TRP A 169 -5.56 0.05 -9.87
C TRP A 169 -7.07 -0.06 -9.95
N ILE A 170 -7.73 0.05 -8.81
CA ILE A 170 -9.18 -0.04 -8.65
C ILE A 170 -9.68 1.32 -8.15
N ARG A 171 -10.71 1.84 -8.79
CA ARG A 171 -11.36 3.09 -8.37
C ARG A 171 -12.80 2.80 -8.02
N ILE A 172 -13.24 3.33 -6.88
CA ILE A 172 -14.60 3.22 -6.37
C ILE A 172 -15.11 4.61 -5.99
N GLY A 173 -16.41 4.82 -6.06
CA GLY A 173 -17.06 6.02 -5.52
C GLY A 173 -17.26 5.92 -4.01
N SER A 174 -17.43 7.06 -3.33
CA SER A 174 -17.70 7.10 -1.88
C SER A 174 -19.05 6.45 -1.51
N GLY A 175 -20.01 6.46 -2.44
CA GLY A 175 -21.32 5.81 -2.29
C GLY A 175 -21.37 4.34 -2.72
N ALA A 176 -20.26 3.75 -3.17
CA ALA A 176 -20.25 2.39 -3.68
C ALA A 176 -20.73 1.37 -2.64
N SER A 177 -21.56 0.43 -3.08
CA SER A 177 -22.02 -0.71 -2.30
C SER A 177 -20.93 -1.77 -2.16
N ALA A 178 -21.09 -2.67 -1.18
CA ALA A 178 -20.16 -3.79 -1.02
C ALA A 178 -20.10 -4.70 -2.26
N ALA A 179 -21.23 -4.88 -2.96
CA ALA A 179 -21.31 -5.66 -4.20
C ALA A 179 -20.49 -5.01 -5.31
N GLU A 180 -20.67 -3.71 -5.57
CA GLU A 180 -19.90 -2.97 -6.59
C GLU A 180 -18.39 -2.99 -6.29
N ILE A 181 -18.01 -2.84 -5.03
CA ILE A 181 -16.61 -2.93 -4.61
C ILE A 181 -16.07 -4.35 -4.86
N SER A 182 -16.83 -5.38 -4.48
CA SER A 182 -16.45 -6.78 -4.69
C SER A 182 -16.27 -7.10 -6.18
N ASP A 183 -17.16 -6.61 -7.03
CA ASP A 183 -17.08 -6.80 -8.49
C ASP A 183 -15.86 -6.08 -9.08
N ALA A 184 -15.59 -4.85 -8.65
CA ALA A 184 -14.42 -4.09 -9.08
C ALA A 184 -13.11 -4.79 -8.69
N VAL A 185 -13.01 -5.30 -7.46
CA VAL A 185 -11.86 -6.07 -6.97
C VAL A 185 -11.71 -7.38 -7.73
N THR A 186 -12.83 -8.12 -7.96
CA THR A 186 -12.82 -9.38 -8.70
C THR A 186 -12.45 -9.18 -10.17
N GLY A 187 -12.99 -8.15 -10.80
CA GLY A 187 -12.66 -7.79 -12.19
C GLY A 187 -11.19 -7.41 -12.37
N ALA A 188 -10.58 -6.76 -11.37
CA ALA A 188 -9.15 -6.52 -11.34
C ALA A 188 -8.35 -7.81 -11.10
N ALA A 189 -8.86 -8.69 -10.23
CA ALA A 189 -8.22 -9.96 -9.89
C ALA A 189 -8.08 -10.93 -11.07
N ARG A 190 -9.01 -10.91 -12.01
CA ARG A 190 -8.93 -11.74 -13.25
C ARG A 190 -7.76 -11.35 -14.16
N ARG A 191 -7.15 -10.21 -13.93
CA ARG A 191 -5.95 -9.73 -14.63
C ARG A 191 -4.65 -10.01 -13.85
N TRP A 192 -4.74 -10.84 -12.82
CA TRP A 192 -3.65 -11.21 -11.91
C TRP A 192 -2.94 -12.50 -12.32
#